data_153696aaf4ff2db8eb96effa8abaca3c
#
_entry.id   153696aaf4ff2db8eb96effa8abaca3c
#
_cell.length_a   1.000
_cell.length_b   1.000
_cell.length_c   1.000
_cell.angle_alpha   90.00
_cell.angle_beta   90.00
_cell.angle_gamma   90.00
#
_symmetry.space_group_name_H-M   'P 1'
#
loop_
_entity.id
_entity.type
_entity.pdbx_description
1 polymer ?
#
loop_
_entity_poly.entity_id
_entity_poly.type
_entity_poly.pdbx_seq_one_letter_code
_entity_poly.pdbx_strand_id
1 'polypeptide(L)'
;AIIMGSLSPKTRNSQVELYQSGDANFLVATDAIGMGINMDIDNVSFSSLRKFDGKKNRKLNLSEISQIAGRAGRHINDGTFGITGECKQLSPDEIEKLEKHELNKINMLYWRNSEINFDSIEKLISSLEKKTSSEFLKRIHDCEDEKVLKFLLKDDKNFKIKNSKDFIKILWECCQIPDFSKKAYGTHIEVVKKVFEFLTSREGKVTNEYMKKQLQYLDRYDGNIDTLANRISNVRTWSYVANKKNWASNSDYWVERTKYIEDKLSDKLHEELTKSFIDKRISVLSRSLKQDIALATEIKNENEVIIDGQYMGKLNGMRLDLDLKSGSLKTDIKSLKKAARQAIAPELMRRANKIMRSEVLRLDDDQKIYWMDSPIAYLAKGRDYLNPKLELLVDEAIDLETKDKLKLNLEKKLHTLISSELHDLVNLSKSKYKNNYVRALCYQLFENNGVIKREKIQQTIKNISKEDRTSIRKAGIKIGRYHIFLPRMLKPNAVSLRVKLWKVYYPEDTKYI
;
A
#
# COMPACT_ATOMS: atom_id res chain seq x y z
N ALA A 1 3.93 0.13 2.58
CA ALA A 1 4.83 -0.01 3.74
C ALA A 1 6.28 0.18 3.32
N ILE A 2 7.14 0.63 4.24
CA ILE A 2 8.57 0.89 3.96
C ILE A 2 9.42 0.17 5.01
N ILE A 3 10.37 -0.67 4.56
CA ILE A 3 11.31 -1.37 5.43
C ILE A 3 12.75 -1.06 5.03
N MET A 4 13.50 -0.48 5.96
CA MET A 4 14.92 -0.13 5.76
C MET A 4 15.74 -0.58 6.97
N GLY A 5 17.02 -0.92 6.71
CA GLY A 5 17.96 -1.28 7.78
C GLY A 5 18.24 -0.16 8.80
N SER A 6 18.04 1.10 8.42
CA SER A 6 18.16 2.26 9.29
C SER A 6 17.00 2.43 10.29
N LEU A 7 15.83 1.84 10.04
CA LEU A 7 14.68 1.89 10.95
C LEU A 7 14.91 0.99 12.18
N SER A 8 14.32 1.35 13.31
CA SER A 8 14.34 0.53 14.53
C SER A 8 13.56 -0.78 14.32
N PRO A 9 13.85 -1.84 15.10
CA PRO A 9 13.09 -3.09 15.03
C PRO A 9 11.59 -2.87 15.26
N LYS A 10 11.21 -1.98 16.18
CA LYS A 10 9.83 -1.63 16.47
C LYS A 10 9.11 -1.06 15.24
N THR A 11 9.70 -0.01 14.63
CA THR A 11 9.11 0.63 13.43
C THR A 11 9.04 -0.36 12.26
N ARG A 12 10.05 -1.22 12.08
CA ARG A 12 10.02 -2.26 11.03
C ARG A 12 8.88 -3.26 11.25
N ASN A 13 8.68 -3.74 12.48
CA ASN A 13 7.60 -4.68 12.79
C ASN A 13 6.22 -4.06 12.54
N SER A 14 6.02 -2.80 12.93
CA SER A 14 4.76 -2.08 12.62
C SER A 14 4.51 -1.95 11.12
N GLN A 15 5.56 -1.79 10.29
CA GLN A 15 5.41 -1.77 8.83
C GLN A 15 5.07 -3.15 8.25
N VAL A 16 5.60 -4.22 8.85
CA VAL A 16 5.23 -5.60 8.51
C VAL A 16 3.76 -5.86 8.82
N GLU A 17 3.31 -5.48 10.02
CA GLU A 17 1.91 -5.62 10.44
C GLU A 17 0.96 -4.85 9.50
N LEU A 18 1.33 -3.62 9.12
CA LEU A 18 0.57 -2.80 8.17
C LEU A 18 0.43 -3.46 6.79
N TYR A 19 1.47 -4.16 6.33
CA TYR A 19 1.44 -4.90 5.07
C TYR A 19 0.61 -6.19 5.20
N GLN A 20 0.79 -6.95 6.28
CA GLN A 20 0.08 -8.22 6.50
C GLN A 20 -1.41 -8.04 6.79
N SER A 21 -1.82 -6.93 7.42
CA SER A 21 -3.24 -6.58 7.62
C SER A 21 -3.96 -6.18 6.33
N GLY A 22 -3.22 -5.98 5.23
CA GLY A 22 -3.78 -5.50 3.96
C GLY A 22 -4.02 -3.99 3.91
N ASP A 23 -3.61 -3.25 4.95
CA ASP A 23 -3.68 -1.78 4.96
C ASP A 23 -2.67 -1.13 4.00
N ALA A 24 -1.62 -1.86 3.63
CA ALA A 24 -0.67 -1.48 2.61
C ALA A 24 -0.55 -2.58 1.55
N ASN A 25 -0.90 -2.26 0.30
CA ASN A 25 -0.86 -3.22 -0.82
C ASN A 25 0.58 -3.50 -1.31
N PHE A 26 1.51 -2.59 -1.07
CA PHE A 26 2.89 -2.69 -1.56
C PHE A 26 3.89 -2.45 -0.44
N LEU A 27 5.01 -3.16 -0.55
CA LEU A 27 6.13 -3.05 0.37
C LEU A 27 7.39 -2.62 -0.41
N VAL A 28 8.01 -1.51 0.00
CA VAL A 28 9.32 -1.08 -0.49
C VAL A 28 10.35 -1.39 0.57
N ALA A 29 11.37 -2.16 0.22
CA ALA A 29 12.37 -2.57 1.18
C ALA A 29 13.80 -2.48 0.63
N THR A 30 14.77 -2.31 1.52
CA THR A 30 16.17 -2.57 1.22
C THR A 30 16.46 -4.08 1.37
N ASP A 31 17.71 -4.49 1.14
CA ASP A 31 18.18 -5.87 1.36
C ASP A 31 17.94 -6.39 2.80
N ALA A 32 17.60 -5.51 3.72
CA ALA A 32 17.18 -5.86 5.09
C ALA A 32 15.97 -6.82 5.14
N ILE A 33 15.15 -6.87 4.08
CA ILE A 33 14.03 -7.81 3.98
C ILE A 33 14.51 -9.28 3.90
N GLY A 34 15.71 -9.51 3.38
CA GLY A 34 16.26 -10.86 3.21
C GLY A 34 16.45 -11.62 4.53
N MET A 35 16.67 -10.94 5.65
CA MET A 35 16.90 -11.57 6.95
C MET A 35 16.15 -10.89 8.09
N GLY A 36 15.74 -11.68 9.08
CA GLY A 36 15.17 -11.19 10.34
C GLY A 36 13.73 -10.69 10.29
N ILE A 37 13.05 -10.83 9.16
CA ILE A 37 11.66 -10.43 8.99
C ILE A 37 10.88 -11.63 8.45
N ASN A 38 9.77 -11.96 9.09
CA ASN A 38 8.87 -13.04 8.66
C ASN A 38 7.57 -12.43 8.14
N MET A 39 7.26 -12.63 6.86
CA MET A 39 6.05 -12.14 6.23
C MET A 39 5.70 -12.97 4.99
N ASP A 40 4.45 -12.96 4.61
CA ASP A 40 3.96 -13.60 3.41
C ASP A 40 3.95 -12.60 2.25
N ILE A 41 4.68 -12.91 1.19
CA ILE A 41 4.83 -12.08 -0.01
C ILE A 41 4.64 -12.99 -1.22
N ASP A 42 3.77 -12.61 -2.15
CA ASP A 42 3.53 -13.40 -3.37
C ASP A 42 4.58 -13.10 -4.44
N ASN A 43 5.01 -11.83 -4.52
CA ASN A 43 5.93 -11.37 -5.56
C ASN A 43 7.04 -10.47 -5.01
N VAL A 44 8.28 -10.71 -5.41
CA VAL A 44 9.44 -9.87 -5.12
C VAL A 44 10.01 -9.30 -6.41
N SER A 45 10.01 -7.97 -6.55
CA SER A 45 10.57 -7.27 -7.70
C SER A 45 11.79 -6.42 -7.32
N PHE A 46 12.94 -6.72 -7.93
CA PHE A 46 14.17 -5.98 -7.68
C PHE A 46 14.20 -4.68 -8.50
N SER A 47 14.30 -3.53 -7.82
CA SER A 47 14.53 -2.23 -8.46
C SER A 47 16.01 -1.98 -8.73
N SER A 48 16.92 -2.65 -8.01
CA SER A 48 18.36 -2.62 -8.22
C SER A 48 18.99 -3.91 -7.75
N LEU A 49 19.93 -4.45 -8.53
CA LEU A 49 20.79 -5.57 -8.16
C LEU A 49 22.15 -5.11 -7.61
N ARG A 50 22.27 -3.88 -7.17
CA ARG A 50 23.49 -3.31 -6.58
C ARG A 50 23.23 -2.82 -5.17
N LYS A 51 24.22 -3.00 -4.29
CA LYS A 51 24.22 -2.46 -2.94
C LYS A 51 25.55 -1.86 -2.55
N PHE A 52 25.52 -0.94 -1.61
CA PHE A 52 26.72 -0.48 -0.91
C PHE A 52 27.01 -1.42 0.27
N ASP A 53 28.16 -2.10 0.25
CA ASP A 53 28.54 -3.10 1.26
C ASP A 53 29.29 -2.52 2.48
N GLY A 54 29.29 -1.20 2.58
CA GLY A 54 30.05 -0.46 3.60
C GLY A 54 31.39 0.05 3.10
N LYS A 55 31.93 -0.46 1.98
CA LYS A 55 33.18 -0.05 1.37
C LYS A 55 33.00 0.42 -0.06
N LYS A 56 32.26 -0.32 -0.87
CA LYS A 56 32.04 -0.05 -2.29
C LYS A 56 30.64 -0.42 -2.75
N ASN A 57 30.24 0.17 -3.86
CA ASN A 57 29.00 -0.22 -4.54
C ASN A 57 29.27 -1.43 -5.42
N ARG A 58 28.63 -2.56 -5.14
CA ARG A 58 28.82 -3.83 -5.86
C ARG A 58 27.50 -4.48 -6.27
N LYS A 59 27.55 -5.41 -7.21
CA LYS A 59 26.42 -6.29 -7.55
C LYS A 59 26.10 -7.21 -6.35
N LEU A 60 24.83 -7.52 -6.16
CA LEU A 60 24.40 -8.56 -5.22
C LEU A 60 24.93 -9.92 -5.67
N ASN A 61 25.36 -10.74 -4.71
CA ASN A 61 25.72 -12.13 -4.98
C ASN A 61 24.44 -12.97 -5.19
N LEU A 62 24.54 -14.10 -5.88
CA LEU A 62 23.40 -15.01 -6.09
C LEU A 62 22.76 -15.44 -4.76
N SER A 63 23.54 -15.67 -3.72
CA SER A 63 23.04 -15.98 -2.38
C SER A 63 22.22 -14.85 -1.76
N GLU A 64 22.62 -13.59 -1.96
CA GLU A 64 21.86 -12.42 -1.49
C GLU A 64 20.55 -12.25 -2.28
N ILE A 65 20.61 -12.43 -3.59
CA ILE A 65 19.42 -12.41 -4.45
C ILE A 65 18.47 -13.54 -4.04
N SER A 66 18.98 -14.76 -3.85
CA SER A 66 18.20 -15.92 -3.40
C SER A 66 17.53 -15.70 -2.04
N GLN A 67 18.22 -15.08 -1.09
CA GLN A 67 17.64 -14.75 0.23
C GLN A 67 16.49 -13.74 0.14
N ILE A 68 16.59 -12.77 -0.77
CA ILE A 68 15.56 -11.75 -0.97
C ILE A 68 14.42 -12.36 -1.80
N ALA A 69 14.71 -13.02 -2.92
CA ALA A 69 13.73 -13.69 -3.76
C ALA A 69 12.96 -14.78 -3.00
N GLY A 70 13.64 -15.54 -2.14
CA GLY A 70 13.03 -16.56 -1.29
C GLY A 70 12.11 -16.03 -0.19
N ARG A 71 11.81 -14.71 -0.18
CA ARG A 71 10.70 -14.15 0.58
C ARG A 71 9.37 -14.23 -0.17
N ALA A 72 9.43 -14.44 -1.49
CA ALA A 72 8.25 -14.72 -2.29
C ALA A 72 7.84 -16.19 -2.10
N GLY A 73 6.57 -16.42 -1.81
CA GLY A 73 6.03 -17.74 -1.48
C GLY A 73 6.32 -18.17 -0.04
N ARG A 74 5.51 -19.08 0.46
CA ARG A 74 5.68 -19.65 1.80
C ARG A 74 5.14 -21.06 1.87
N HIS A 75 5.91 -21.97 2.47
CA HIS A 75 5.60 -23.39 2.63
C HIS A 75 5.27 -24.07 1.29
N ILE A 76 3.99 -24.33 1.03
CA ILE A 76 3.47 -24.96 -0.18
C ILE A 76 3.03 -23.96 -1.25
N ASN A 77 3.02 -22.67 -0.94
CA ASN A 77 2.63 -21.63 -1.90
C ASN A 77 3.85 -21.16 -2.68
N ASP A 78 3.77 -21.28 -4.00
CA ASP A 78 4.79 -20.78 -4.90
C ASP A 78 4.76 -19.25 -4.92
N GLY A 79 5.94 -18.64 -4.95
CA GLY A 79 6.12 -17.20 -5.13
C GLY A 79 6.82 -16.88 -6.42
N THR A 80 6.71 -15.64 -6.87
CA THR A 80 7.40 -15.18 -8.06
C THR A 80 8.42 -14.11 -7.73
N PHE A 81 9.53 -14.08 -8.47
CA PHE A 81 10.48 -12.97 -8.39
C PHE A 81 10.79 -12.42 -9.77
N GLY A 82 11.20 -11.15 -9.82
CA GLY A 82 11.51 -10.48 -11.06
C GLY A 82 12.27 -9.19 -10.85
N ILE A 83 12.34 -8.38 -11.88
CA ILE A 83 13.01 -7.08 -11.88
C ILE A 83 12.05 -5.99 -12.36
N THR A 84 12.24 -4.75 -11.90
CA THR A 84 11.53 -3.59 -12.46
C THR A 84 12.20 -3.10 -13.74
N GLY A 85 11.47 -2.30 -14.57
CA GLY A 85 11.89 -1.94 -15.92
C GLY A 85 13.26 -1.26 -16.08
N GLU A 86 13.74 -0.55 -15.07
CA GLU A 86 15.05 0.12 -15.10
C GLU A 86 16.20 -0.75 -14.55
N CYS A 87 15.89 -1.89 -13.95
CA CYS A 87 16.88 -2.78 -13.39
C CYS A 87 17.57 -3.61 -14.50
N LYS A 88 18.90 -3.78 -14.40
CA LYS A 88 19.63 -4.65 -15.33
C LYS A 88 19.11 -6.08 -15.21
N GLN A 89 18.80 -6.69 -16.35
CA GLN A 89 18.30 -8.07 -16.40
C GLN A 89 19.27 -9.08 -15.79
N LEU A 90 18.73 -10.10 -15.14
CA LEU A 90 19.45 -11.31 -14.77
C LEU A 90 19.71 -12.13 -16.03
N SER A 91 20.85 -12.79 -16.09
CA SER A 91 21.11 -13.73 -17.18
C SER A 91 20.27 -14.99 -17.03
N PRO A 92 19.94 -15.71 -18.12
CA PRO A 92 19.21 -16.98 -18.02
C PRO A 92 19.86 -17.99 -17.08
N ASP A 93 21.19 -18.08 -17.08
CA ASP A 93 21.99 -18.94 -16.17
C ASP A 93 21.81 -18.53 -14.69
N GLU A 94 21.77 -17.20 -14.40
CA GLU A 94 21.52 -16.69 -13.05
C GLU A 94 20.09 -17.03 -12.59
N ILE A 95 19.10 -16.92 -13.47
CA ILE A 95 17.70 -17.26 -13.17
C ILE A 95 17.59 -18.76 -12.87
N GLU A 96 18.11 -19.61 -13.73
CA GLU A 96 18.08 -21.07 -13.55
C GLU A 96 18.73 -21.51 -12.22
N LYS A 97 19.90 -20.92 -11.88
CA LYS A 97 20.57 -21.18 -10.59
C LYS A 97 19.76 -20.72 -9.39
N LEU A 98 19.04 -19.60 -9.50
CA LEU A 98 18.17 -19.10 -8.43
C LEU A 98 16.95 -20.00 -8.23
N GLU A 99 16.30 -20.41 -9.32
CA GLU A 99 15.13 -21.30 -9.29
C GLU A 99 15.47 -22.69 -8.76
N LYS A 100 16.62 -23.24 -9.18
CA LYS A 100 17.13 -24.54 -8.71
C LYS A 100 17.83 -24.49 -7.35
N HIS A 101 17.95 -23.29 -6.78
CA HIS A 101 18.72 -23.06 -5.54
C HIS A 101 20.18 -23.53 -5.62
N GLU A 102 20.78 -23.46 -6.79
CA GLU A 102 22.16 -23.82 -7.05
C GLU A 102 23.09 -22.63 -6.78
N LEU A 103 23.44 -22.42 -5.53
CA LEU A 103 24.31 -21.35 -5.12
C LEU A 103 25.78 -21.70 -5.33
N ASN A 104 26.60 -20.65 -5.54
CA ASN A 104 28.06 -20.85 -5.67
C ASN A 104 28.64 -21.48 -4.41
N LYS A 105 29.46 -22.52 -4.59
CA LYS A 105 30.18 -23.17 -3.49
C LYS A 105 31.13 -22.18 -2.83
N ILE A 106 31.18 -22.22 -1.50
CA ILE A 106 32.13 -21.45 -0.71
C ILE A 106 33.45 -22.24 -0.68
N ASN A 107 34.46 -21.73 -1.38
CA ASN A 107 35.76 -22.39 -1.44
C ASN A 107 36.68 -21.99 -0.29
N MET A 108 36.40 -20.85 0.38
CA MET A 108 37.26 -20.30 1.41
C MET A 108 36.41 -19.54 2.44
N LEU A 109 36.65 -19.79 3.71
CA LEU A 109 36.01 -19.08 4.82
C LEU A 109 36.92 -17.99 5.37
N TYR A 110 36.33 -16.86 5.74
CA TYR A 110 37.07 -15.85 6.46
C TYR A 110 37.22 -16.24 7.93
N TRP A 111 38.44 -16.08 8.44
CA TRP A 111 38.81 -16.49 9.79
C TRP A 111 39.51 -15.36 10.54
N ARG A 112 39.34 -15.34 11.85
CA ARG A 112 40.04 -14.46 12.78
C ARG A 112 40.39 -15.25 14.02
N ASN A 113 41.63 -14.99 14.57
CA ASN A 113 42.05 -15.63 15.79
C ASN A 113 41.18 -15.19 16.96
N SER A 114 40.61 -16.13 17.71
CA SER A 114 39.83 -15.91 18.92
C SER A 114 40.69 -15.94 20.20
N GLU A 115 41.88 -16.57 20.13
CA GLU A 115 42.84 -16.66 21.22
C GLU A 115 43.71 -15.40 21.27
N ILE A 116 43.20 -14.35 21.92
CA ILE A 116 43.89 -13.05 21.99
C ILE A 116 44.72 -12.97 23.24
N ASN A 117 45.99 -12.53 23.11
CA ASN A 117 46.92 -12.36 24.22
C ASN A 117 46.96 -10.89 24.64
N PHE A 118 46.70 -10.63 25.93
CA PHE A 118 46.66 -9.29 26.52
C PHE A 118 47.88 -8.99 27.45
N ASP A 119 48.95 -9.77 27.42
CA ASP A 119 50.11 -9.56 28.31
C ASP A 119 50.92 -8.32 27.90
N SER A 120 50.99 -7.99 26.62
CA SER A 120 51.55 -6.74 26.11
C SER A 120 50.86 -6.30 24.81
N ILE A 121 51.04 -5.05 24.43
CA ILE A 121 50.48 -4.51 23.15
C ILE A 121 51.03 -5.28 21.94
N GLU A 122 52.34 -5.61 21.97
CA GLU A 122 53.00 -6.36 20.90
C GLU A 122 52.41 -7.78 20.81
N LYS A 123 52.16 -8.45 21.93
CA LYS A 123 51.52 -9.76 21.99
C LYS A 123 50.06 -9.69 21.53
N LEU A 124 49.34 -8.61 21.86
CA LEU A 124 48.00 -8.37 21.35
C LEU A 124 48.01 -8.29 19.84
N ILE A 125 48.86 -7.43 19.25
CA ILE A 125 48.96 -7.27 17.80
C ILE A 125 49.36 -8.59 17.13
N SER A 126 50.40 -9.29 17.64
CA SER A 126 50.86 -10.56 17.07
C SER A 126 49.77 -11.65 17.12
N SER A 127 48.98 -11.70 18.21
CA SER A 127 47.85 -12.64 18.31
C SER A 127 46.72 -12.31 17.33
N LEU A 128 46.43 -11.03 17.09
CA LEU A 128 45.47 -10.60 16.08
C LEU A 128 45.96 -10.88 14.65
N GLU A 129 47.27 -10.78 14.41
CA GLU A 129 47.90 -11.00 13.12
C GLU A 129 48.25 -12.47 12.81
N LYS A 130 47.97 -13.37 13.79
CA LYS A 130 48.22 -14.82 13.62
C LYS A 130 47.57 -15.35 12.37
N LYS A 131 48.35 -16.09 11.57
CA LYS A 131 47.85 -16.76 10.34
C LYS A 131 47.27 -18.12 10.72
N THR A 132 46.33 -18.57 9.93
CA THR A 132 45.80 -19.92 10.05
C THR A 132 46.67 -20.92 9.26
N SER A 133 46.74 -22.14 9.70
CA SER A 133 47.39 -23.25 9.01
C SER A 133 46.47 -23.97 8.01
N SER A 134 45.20 -23.68 8.03
CA SER A 134 44.21 -24.31 7.13
C SER A 134 44.12 -23.63 5.79
N GLU A 135 44.18 -24.41 4.71
CA GLU A 135 44.05 -23.93 3.33
C GLU A 135 42.63 -23.38 3.02
N PHE A 136 41.63 -23.82 3.75
CA PHE A 136 40.24 -23.38 3.57
C PHE A 136 39.89 -22.10 4.31
N LEU A 137 40.81 -21.59 5.13
CA LEU A 137 40.60 -20.41 5.96
C LEU A 137 41.49 -19.27 5.49
N LYS A 138 40.89 -18.06 5.34
CA LYS A 138 41.62 -16.85 5.01
C LYS A 138 41.47 -15.84 6.14
N ARG A 139 42.59 -15.35 6.67
CA ARG A 139 42.53 -14.29 7.67
C ARG A 139 41.85 -13.05 7.09
N ILE A 140 40.91 -12.49 7.86
CA ILE A 140 40.33 -11.17 7.55
C ILE A 140 41.41 -10.12 7.81
N HIS A 141 41.67 -9.30 6.79
CA HIS A 141 42.53 -8.13 6.92
C HIS A 141 41.67 -6.87 7.07
N ASP A 142 42.24 -5.84 7.67
CA ASP A 142 41.63 -4.51 7.76
C ASP A 142 40.28 -4.44 8.52
N CYS A 143 40.16 -5.22 9.60
CA CYS A 143 39.05 -5.07 10.52
C CYS A 143 39.06 -3.66 11.14
N GLU A 144 37.88 -3.08 11.36
CA GLU A 144 37.74 -1.70 11.87
C GLU A 144 38.38 -1.54 13.25
N ASP A 145 38.19 -2.50 14.15
CA ASP A 145 38.78 -2.52 15.48
C ASP A 145 40.34 -2.59 15.47
N GLU A 146 40.94 -3.39 14.57
CA GLU A 146 42.39 -3.40 14.36
C GLU A 146 42.92 -2.06 13.83
N LYS A 147 42.17 -1.40 12.96
CA LYS A 147 42.51 -0.07 12.44
C LYS A 147 42.46 0.99 13.54
N VAL A 148 41.39 0.97 14.35
CA VAL A 148 41.24 1.87 15.49
C VAL A 148 42.39 1.67 16.45
N LEU A 149 42.72 0.41 16.80
CA LEU A 149 43.86 0.10 17.66
C LEU A 149 45.17 0.66 17.11
N LYS A 150 45.51 0.36 15.85
CA LYS A 150 46.73 0.83 15.20
C LYS A 150 46.80 2.35 15.13
N PHE A 151 45.67 3.03 14.94
CA PHE A 151 45.60 4.48 14.92
C PHE A 151 45.86 5.07 16.30
N LEU A 152 45.17 4.56 17.35
CA LEU A 152 45.38 5.01 18.73
C LEU A 152 46.86 4.86 19.19
N LEU A 153 47.50 3.75 18.84
CA LEU A 153 48.90 3.48 19.16
C LEU A 153 49.90 4.37 18.41
N LYS A 154 49.52 4.93 17.27
CA LYS A 154 50.36 5.89 16.50
C LYS A 154 50.21 7.32 17.01
N ASP A 155 48.99 7.70 17.38
CA ASP A 155 48.62 9.08 17.70
C ASP A 155 49.07 9.50 19.13
N ASP A 156 49.08 8.56 20.07
CA ASP A 156 49.40 8.87 21.46
C ASP A 156 50.40 7.88 22.09
N LYS A 157 51.62 8.38 22.40
CA LYS A 157 52.68 7.60 23.02
C LYS A 157 52.31 7.11 24.43
N ASN A 158 51.34 7.75 25.09
CA ASN A 158 50.90 7.38 26.46
C ASN A 158 50.21 6.01 26.50
N PHE A 159 49.61 5.54 25.40
CA PHE A 159 49.07 4.17 25.31
C PHE A 159 50.17 3.07 25.41
N LYS A 160 51.44 3.40 25.15
CA LYS A 160 52.56 2.45 25.18
C LYS A 160 53.16 2.30 26.58
N ILE A 161 52.85 3.20 27.53
CA ILE A 161 53.53 3.29 28.84
C ILE A 161 52.88 2.39 29.89
N LYS A 162 51.58 2.13 29.79
CA LYS A 162 50.85 1.28 30.75
C LYS A 162 50.61 -0.12 30.18
N ASN A 163 51.39 -1.10 30.58
CA ASN A 163 51.33 -2.49 30.12
C ASN A 163 50.66 -3.44 31.12
N SER A 164 49.61 -2.99 31.85
CA SER A 164 48.84 -3.94 32.63
C SER A 164 47.86 -4.71 31.74
N LYS A 165 47.66 -6.00 32.02
CA LYS A 165 46.77 -6.89 31.27
C LYS A 165 45.36 -6.32 31.19
N ASP A 166 44.84 -5.77 32.29
CA ASP A 166 43.48 -5.18 32.32
C ASP A 166 43.40 -3.92 31.47
N PHE A 167 44.43 -3.08 31.47
CA PHE A 167 44.47 -1.89 30.62
C PHE A 167 44.42 -2.23 29.13
N ILE A 168 45.20 -3.22 28.71
CA ILE A 168 45.26 -3.67 27.31
C ILE A 168 43.92 -4.30 26.90
N LYS A 169 43.27 -5.05 27.79
CA LYS A 169 41.97 -5.64 27.58
C LYS A 169 40.89 -4.56 27.40
N ILE A 170 40.85 -3.56 28.27
CA ILE A 170 39.91 -2.42 28.16
C ILE A 170 40.15 -1.64 26.84
N LEU A 171 41.41 -1.40 26.49
CA LEU A 171 41.77 -0.74 25.23
C LEU A 171 41.21 -1.50 24.04
N TRP A 172 41.40 -2.82 24.01
CA TRP A 172 40.89 -3.66 22.95
C TRP A 172 39.36 -3.66 22.91
N GLU A 173 38.69 -3.76 24.03
CA GLU A 173 37.23 -3.70 24.13
C GLU A 173 36.68 -2.35 23.64
N CYS A 174 37.37 -1.23 23.91
CA CYS A 174 37.01 0.08 23.37
C CYS A 174 37.16 0.17 21.83
N CYS A 175 38.23 -0.45 21.29
CA CYS A 175 38.44 -0.50 19.83
C CYS A 175 37.32 -1.25 19.10
N GLN A 176 36.58 -2.11 19.81
CA GLN A 176 35.44 -2.85 19.28
C GLN A 176 34.12 -2.05 19.24
N ILE A 177 34.09 -0.80 19.73
CA ILE A 177 32.91 0.08 19.62
C ILE A 177 32.61 0.26 18.13
N PRO A 178 31.40 -0.09 17.62
CA PRO A 178 31.11 -0.01 16.22
C PRO A 178 30.88 1.43 15.75
N ASP A 179 31.44 1.78 14.58
CA ASP A 179 31.12 3.03 13.90
C ASP A 179 29.93 2.81 12.96
N PHE A 180 28.72 3.08 13.44
CA PHE A 180 27.51 3.00 12.64
C PHE A 180 27.35 4.19 11.68
N SER A 181 28.02 5.33 11.92
CA SER A 181 27.87 6.54 11.10
C SER A 181 28.68 6.52 9.82
N LYS A 182 29.86 5.89 9.84
CA LYS A 182 30.84 5.74 8.74
C LYS A 182 31.21 7.04 8.00
N LYS A 183 30.93 8.21 8.59
CA LYS A 183 31.09 9.51 7.91
C LYS A 183 32.43 10.18 8.17
N ALA A 184 32.94 10.08 9.37
CA ALA A 184 34.18 10.73 9.76
C ALA A 184 34.95 9.87 10.76
N TYR A 185 35.95 9.16 10.28
CA TYR A 185 36.78 8.25 11.08
C TYR A 185 37.39 8.94 12.31
N GLY A 186 37.81 10.21 12.19
CA GLY A 186 38.35 11.00 13.31
C GLY A 186 37.35 11.20 14.46
N THR A 187 36.08 11.43 14.14
CA THR A 187 35.04 11.61 15.17
C THR A 187 34.81 10.33 15.99
N HIS A 188 34.84 9.18 15.30
CA HIS A 188 34.71 7.87 15.96
C HIS A 188 35.90 7.60 16.91
N ILE A 189 37.13 7.90 16.49
CA ILE A 189 38.33 7.77 17.29
C ILE A 189 38.23 8.61 18.59
N GLU A 190 37.72 9.83 18.50
CA GLU A 190 37.51 10.68 19.67
C GLU A 190 36.51 10.08 20.68
N VAL A 191 35.43 9.47 20.16
CA VAL A 191 34.48 8.73 21.03
C VAL A 191 35.20 7.57 21.74
N VAL A 192 35.95 6.76 20.99
CA VAL A 192 36.70 5.62 21.56
C VAL A 192 37.73 6.09 22.62
N LYS A 193 38.50 7.15 22.33
CA LYS A 193 39.43 7.75 23.29
C LYS A 193 38.73 8.18 24.58
N LYS A 194 37.61 8.91 24.45
CA LYS A 194 36.86 9.40 25.62
C LYS A 194 36.27 8.28 26.47
N VAL A 195 35.68 7.27 25.84
CA VAL A 195 35.18 6.09 26.57
C VAL A 195 36.32 5.38 27.27
N PHE A 196 37.46 5.19 26.61
CA PHE A 196 38.65 4.56 27.21
C PHE A 196 39.20 5.37 28.39
N GLU A 197 39.27 6.70 28.29
CA GLU A 197 39.67 7.59 29.38
C GLU A 197 38.77 7.39 30.62
N PHE A 198 37.45 7.31 30.45
CA PHE A 198 36.51 7.06 31.54
C PHE A 198 36.71 5.67 32.17
N LEU A 199 36.84 4.64 31.35
CA LEU A 199 36.99 3.26 31.83
C LEU A 199 38.34 3.02 32.55
N THR A 200 39.36 3.80 32.23
CA THR A 200 40.68 3.75 32.89
C THR A 200 40.84 4.79 33.97
N SER A 201 39.84 5.65 34.20
CA SER A 201 39.80 6.60 35.30
C SER A 201 39.54 5.90 36.66
N ARG A 202 39.64 6.67 37.76
CA ARG A 202 39.38 6.17 39.10
C ARG A 202 37.96 5.62 39.29
N GLU A 203 36.98 6.18 38.56
CA GLU A 203 35.58 5.75 38.62
C GLU A 203 35.33 4.47 37.80
N GLY A 204 36.15 4.20 36.79
CA GLY A 204 36.07 3.01 35.93
C GLY A 204 34.81 2.90 35.10
N LYS A 205 34.04 3.99 34.94
CA LYS A 205 32.77 4.03 34.22
C LYS A 205 32.55 5.35 33.50
N VAL A 206 31.81 5.31 32.40
CA VAL A 206 31.31 6.49 31.71
C VAL A 206 30.25 7.16 32.59
N THR A 207 30.45 8.45 32.89
CA THR A 207 29.60 9.20 33.80
C THR A 207 28.23 9.52 33.20
N ASN A 208 27.23 9.68 34.07
CA ASN A 208 25.88 10.07 33.67
C ASN A 208 25.86 11.42 32.96
N GLU A 209 26.68 12.36 33.38
CA GLU A 209 26.78 13.69 32.78
C GLU A 209 27.28 13.63 31.34
N TYR A 210 28.28 12.79 31.10
CA TYR A 210 28.84 12.62 29.77
C TYR A 210 27.82 11.94 28.82
N MET A 211 27.17 10.86 29.27
CA MET A 211 26.10 10.19 28.51
C MET A 211 24.96 11.17 28.19
N LYS A 212 24.53 11.96 29.19
CA LYS A 212 23.48 12.98 28.99
C LYS A 212 23.88 14.00 27.93
N LYS A 213 25.12 14.52 28.00
CA LYS A 213 25.65 15.51 27.06
C LYS A 213 25.65 14.96 25.62
N GLN A 214 26.09 13.73 25.42
CA GLN A 214 26.15 13.09 24.11
C GLN A 214 24.74 12.85 23.53
N LEU A 215 23.83 12.34 24.36
CA LEU A 215 22.48 12.03 23.92
C LEU A 215 21.61 13.28 23.71
N GLN A 216 21.88 14.39 24.39
CA GLN A 216 21.14 15.65 24.24
C GLN A 216 21.17 16.19 22.81
N TYR A 217 22.29 16.03 22.11
CA TYR A 217 22.39 16.43 20.68
C TYR A 217 21.67 15.47 19.75
N LEU A 218 21.49 14.23 20.15
CA LEU A 218 20.86 13.18 19.36
C LEU A 218 19.34 13.14 19.59
N ASP A 219 18.87 13.60 20.75
CA ASP A 219 17.46 13.67 21.15
C ASP A 219 16.75 14.88 20.49
N ARG A 220 16.90 15.01 19.17
CA ARG A 220 16.31 16.03 18.33
C ARG A 220 15.66 15.38 17.11
N TYR A 221 14.41 15.70 16.88
CA TYR A 221 13.55 15.05 15.89
C TYR A 221 13.33 15.91 14.62
N ASP A 222 13.97 17.07 14.55
CA ASP A 222 14.00 17.95 13.38
C ASP A 222 15.08 17.53 12.38
N GLY A 223 14.90 17.84 11.11
CA GLY A 223 15.88 17.63 10.06
C GLY A 223 15.39 16.74 8.91
N ASN A 224 16.22 16.64 7.88
CA ASN A 224 15.97 15.80 6.72
C ASN A 224 16.31 14.33 6.99
N ILE A 225 15.98 13.47 6.02
CA ILE A 225 16.20 12.00 6.06
C ILE A 225 17.63 11.66 6.44
N ASP A 226 18.64 12.32 5.83
CA ASP A 226 20.06 12.06 6.11
C ASP A 226 20.46 12.45 7.53
N THR A 227 19.93 13.55 8.03
CA THR A 227 20.18 14.03 9.40
C THR A 227 19.61 13.04 10.42
N LEU A 228 18.37 12.60 10.23
CA LEU A 228 17.71 11.65 11.11
C LEU A 228 18.42 10.28 11.09
N ALA A 229 18.76 9.76 9.92
CA ALA A 229 19.49 8.51 9.76
C ALA A 229 20.87 8.56 10.43
N ASN A 230 21.56 9.70 10.35
CA ASN A 230 22.85 9.91 11.01
C ASN A 230 22.71 9.96 12.54
N ARG A 231 21.66 10.62 13.08
CA ARG A 231 21.39 10.61 14.52
C ARG A 231 21.09 9.20 15.03
N ILE A 232 20.29 8.42 14.31
CA ILE A 232 20.00 7.01 14.66
C ILE A 232 21.30 6.22 14.73
N SER A 233 22.18 6.36 13.74
CA SER A 233 23.49 5.68 13.73
C SER A 233 24.34 6.03 14.96
N ASN A 234 24.38 7.30 15.34
CA ASN A 234 25.12 7.74 16.53
C ASN A 234 24.47 7.25 17.83
N VAL A 235 23.13 7.24 17.91
CA VAL A 235 22.43 6.67 19.09
C VAL A 235 22.79 5.20 19.28
N ARG A 236 22.91 4.43 18.20
CA ARG A 236 23.31 3.01 18.24
C ARG A 236 24.70 2.82 18.83
N THR A 237 25.64 3.72 18.55
CA THR A 237 26.96 3.70 19.18
C THR A 237 26.85 3.87 20.70
N TRP A 238 26.03 4.79 21.18
CA TRP A 238 25.80 4.98 22.60
C TRP A 238 24.96 3.87 23.23
N SER A 239 24.04 3.28 22.50
CA SER A 239 23.32 2.07 22.90
C SER A 239 24.29 0.89 23.12
N TYR A 240 25.29 0.73 22.25
CA TYR A 240 26.33 -0.28 22.42
C TYR A 240 27.11 -0.05 23.72
N VAL A 241 27.55 1.20 23.99
CA VAL A 241 28.28 1.57 25.24
C VAL A 241 27.41 1.31 26.47
N ALA A 242 26.12 1.66 26.43
CA ALA A 242 25.18 1.45 27.54
C ALA A 242 24.93 -0.04 27.84
N ASN A 243 24.90 -0.90 26.81
CA ASN A 243 24.68 -2.33 26.94
C ASN A 243 25.91 -3.11 27.41
N LYS A 244 27.09 -2.53 27.33
CA LYS A 244 28.31 -3.19 27.83
C LYS A 244 28.32 -3.21 29.39
N LYS A 245 28.49 -4.41 29.91
CA LYS A 245 28.49 -4.65 31.36
C LYS A 245 29.55 -3.77 32.08
N ASN A 246 29.14 -3.03 33.06
CA ASN A 246 29.99 -2.14 33.91
C ASN A 246 30.63 -0.95 33.17
N TRP A 247 30.20 -0.60 31.98
CA TRP A 247 30.77 0.54 31.25
C TRP A 247 30.10 1.87 31.57
N ALA A 248 28.81 1.90 31.82
CA ALA A 248 28.08 3.12 32.15
C ALA A 248 27.61 3.11 33.63
N SER A 249 27.57 4.30 34.23
CA SER A 249 26.93 4.52 35.53
C SER A 249 25.43 4.44 35.37
N ASN A 250 24.60 3.59 35.79
CA ASN A 250 23.17 3.40 35.49
C ASN A 250 22.91 2.83 34.10
N SER A 251 23.55 1.71 33.74
CA SER A 251 23.39 1.05 32.45
C SER A 251 21.93 0.87 32.04
N ASP A 252 21.07 0.36 32.95
CA ASP A 252 19.66 0.07 32.63
C ASP A 252 18.89 1.31 32.17
N TYR A 253 19.08 2.44 32.86
CA TYR A 253 18.50 3.72 32.47
C TYR A 253 18.96 4.16 31.08
N TRP A 254 20.28 4.03 30.79
CA TRP A 254 20.81 4.46 29.50
C TRP A 254 20.42 3.52 28.34
N VAL A 255 20.27 2.23 28.59
CA VAL A 255 19.74 1.26 27.63
C VAL A 255 18.30 1.62 27.24
N GLU A 256 17.43 1.86 28.21
CA GLU A 256 16.07 2.28 27.96
C GLU A 256 16.01 3.64 27.27
N ARG A 257 16.83 4.60 27.69
CA ARG A 257 16.85 5.95 27.11
C ARG A 257 17.33 5.97 25.67
N THR A 258 18.41 5.23 25.34
CA THR A 258 18.90 5.14 23.97
C THR A 258 17.91 4.44 23.05
N LYS A 259 17.25 3.39 23.54
CA LYS A 259 16.18 2.71 22.81
C LYS A 259 14.99 3.66 22.53
N TYR A 260 14.57 4.41 23.53
CA TYR A 260 13.49 5.40 23.36
C TYR A 260 13.82 6.44 22.29
N ILE A 261 15.05 7.00 22.32
CA ILE A 261 15.50 8.00 21.33
C ILE A 261 15.57 7.37 19.94
N GLU A 262 16.11 6.15 19.82
CA GLU A 262 16.18 5.42 18.55
C GLU A 262 14.79 5.18 17.96
N ASP A 263 13.83 4.74 18.75
CA ASP A 263 12.44 4.51 18.30
C ASP A 263 11.79 5.80 17.82
N LYS A 264 11.92 6.89 18.58
CA LYS A 264 11.38 8.20 18.17
C LYS A 264 12.00 8.77 16.90
N LEU A 265 13.32 8.65 16.77
CA LEU A 265 14.02 9.07 15.55
C LEU A 265 13.63 8.19 14.35
N SER A 266 13.42 6.89 14.57
CA SER A 266 12.99 5.96 13.55
C SER A 266 11.58 6.25 13.07
N ASP A 267 10.64 6.54 13.97
CA ASP A 267 9.28 6.93 13.61
C ASP A 267 9.29 8.24 12.79
N LYS A 268 10.13 9.20 13.21
CA LYS A 268 10.27 10.47 12.48
C LYS A 268 10.93 10.29 11.11
N LEU A 269 11.95 9.45 11.02
CA LEU A 269 12.57 9.08 9.75
C LEU A 269 11.57 8.45 8.79
N HIS A 270 10.73 7.54 9.29
CA HIS A 270 9.67 6.93 8.50
C HIS A 270 8.65 7.96 8.00
N GLU A 271 8.25 8.92 8.85
CA GLU A 271 7.36 10.03 8.46
C GLU A 271 7.96 10.87 7.32
N GLU A 272 9.24 11.27 7.45
CA GLU A 272 9.93 12.07 6.43
C GLU A 272 10.17 11.30 5.12
N LEU A 273 10.46 9.99 5.19
CA LEU A 273 10.50 9.12 4.01
C LEU A 273 9.16 9.08 3.29
N THR A 274 8.08 8.89 4.04
CA THR A 274 6.71 8.87 3.49
C THR A 274 6.38 10.19 2.81
N LYS A 275 6.70 11.32 3.46
CA LYS A 275 6.55 12.66 2.85
C LYS A 275 7.35 12.80 1.55
N SER A 276 8.60 12.36 1.54
CA SER A 276 9.45 12.45 0.35
C SER A 276 8.88 11.67 -0.84
N PHE A 277 8.26 10.51 -0.61
CA PHE A 277 7.56 9.79 -1.67
C PHE A 277 6.33 10.54 -2.20
N ILE A 278 5.56 11.16 -1.30
CA ILE A 278 4.39 11.96 -1.67
C ILE A 278 4.82 13.24 -2.40
N ASP A 279 5.85 13.92 -1.91
CA ASP A 279 6.38 15.16 -2.52
C ASP A 279 6.86 14.91 -3.95
N LYS A 280 7.46 13.77 -4.26
CA LYS A 280 7.82 13.41 -5.64
C LYS A 280 6.60 13.29 -6.53
N ARG A 281 5.53 12.61 -6.08
CA ARG A 281 4.25 12.53 -6.81
C ARG A 281 3.63 13.92 -7.01
N ILE A 282 3.62 14.73 -5.95
CA ILE A 282 3.12 16.12 -5.99
C ILE A 282 3.98 16.97 -6.94
N SER A 283 5.29 16.84 -6.88
CA SER A 283 6.22 17.58 -7.74
C SER A 283 6.02 17.27 -9.22
N VAL A 284 5.87 16.00 -9.59
CA VAL A 284 5.59 15.55 -10.97
C VAL A 284 4.26 16.13 -11.44
N LEU A 285 3.20 15.96 -10.66
CA LEU A 285 1.86 16.44 -11.02
C LEU A 285 1.73 17.96 -10.99
N SER A 286 2.41 18.65 -10.07
CA SER A 286 2.41 20.12 -9.99
C SER A 286 3.18 20.77 -11.12
N ARG A 287 4.23 20.13 -11.62
CA ARG A 287 5.00 20.63 -12.78
C ARG A 287 4.14 20.62 -14.04
N SER A 288 3.39 19.55 -14.27
CA SER A 288 2.51 19.45 -15.43
C SER A 288 1.31 20.37 -15.35
N LEU A 289 0.74 20.60 -14.16
CA LEU A 289 -0.32 21.59 -13.95
C LEU A 289 0.12 23.02 -14.27
N LYS A 290 1.41 23.36 -14.03
CA LYS A 290 1.95 24.69 -14.30
C LYS A 290 2.36 24.90 -15.78
N GLN A 291 2.61 23.81 -16.51
CA GLN A 291 3.15 23.87 -17.87
C GLN A 291 2.13 23.48 -18.94
N ASP A 292 0.86 23.21 -18.59
CA ASP A 292 -0.21 22.73 -19.50
C ASP A 292 0.24 21.52 -20.38
N ILE A 293 1.21 20.74 -19.87
CA ILE A 293 1.69 19.53 -20.56
C ILE A 293 0.69 18.41 -20.28
N ALA A 294 0.17 17.82 -21.35
CA ALA A 294 -0.65 16.63 -21.27
C ALA A 294 0.17 15.49 -20.62
N LEU A 295 -0.20 15.10 -19.41
CA LEU A 295 0.43 13.98 -18.70
C LEU A 295 0.17 12.68 -19.45
N ALA A 296 1.22 11.92 -19.69
CA ALA A 296 1.10 10.55 -20.19
C ALA A 296 0.37 9.70 -19.14
N THR A 297 -0.93 9.47 -19.39
CA THR A 297 -1.75 8.63 -18.52
C THR A 297 -1.84 7.25 -19.15
N GLU A 298 -1.27 6.25 -18.48
CA GLU A 298 -1.37 4.85 -18.86
C GLU A 298 -2.32 4.13 -17.91
N ILE A 299 -3.23 3.34 -18.48
CA ILE A 299 -4.06 2.42 -17.71
C ILE A 299 -3.59 1.01 -18.03
N LYS A 300 -2.97 0.37 -17.05
CA LYS A 300 -2.50 -1.03 -17.15
C LYS A 300 -3.60 -2.01 -16.73
N ASN A 301 -3.30 -3.29 -16.84
CA ASN A 301 -4.19 -4.38 -16.46
C ASN A 301 -4.84 -4.12 -15.09
N GLU A 302 -6.13 -4.46 -14.95
CA GLU A 302 -6.94 -4.22 -13.74
C GLU A 302 -7.26 -2.74 -13.41
N ASN A 303 -7.30 -1.84 -14.40
CA ASN A 303 -7.65 -0.44 -14.20
C ASN A 303 -6.69 0.38 -13.33
N GLU A 304 -5.44 -0.03 -13.21
CA GLU A 304 -4.41 0.73 -12.52
C GLU A 304 -4.05 2.00 -13.28
N VAL A 305 -4.17 3.14 -12.61
CA VAL A 305 -3.86 4.45 -13.19
C VAL A 305 -2.42 4.82 -12.87
N ILE A 306 -1.62 4.94 -13.92
CA ILE A 306 -0.23 5.39 -13.86
C ILE A 306 -0.16 6.74 -14.59
N ILE A 307 0.33 7.76 -13.92
CA ILE A 307 0.52 9.10 -14.47
C ILE A 307 2.01 9.42 -14.41
N ASP A 308 2.61 9.68 -15.57
CA ASP A 308 4.05 9.94 -15.73
C ASP A 308 4.93 8.92 -14.99
N GLY A 309 4.63 7.63 -15.19
CA GLY A 309 5.33 6.51 -14.56
C GLY A 309 5.03 6.29 -13.06
N GLN A 310 4.16 7.11 -12.44
CA GLN A 310 3.79 6.99 -11.02
C GLN A 310 2.40 6.37 -10.86
N TYR A 311 2.30 5.31 -10.04
CA TYR A 311 1.01 4.71 -9.68
C TYR A 311 0.21 5.67 -8.79
N MET A 312 -1.04 5.93 -9.17
CA MET A 312 -1.92 6.89 -8.50
C MET A 312 -3.13 6.25 -7.82
N GLY A 313 -3.54 5.07 -8.25
CA GLY A 313 -4.72 4.39 -7.75
C GLY A 313 -5.41 3.55 -8.82
N LYS A 314 -6.67 3.16 -8.59
CA LYS A 314 -7.47 2.35 -9.52
C LYS A 314 -8.68 3.12 -10.04
N LEU A 315 -9.03 2.88 -11.30
CA LEU A 315 -10.20 3.48 -11.95
C LEU A 315 -11.35 2.47 -11.97
N ASN A 316 -12.25 2.55 -10.99
CA ASN A 316 -13.43 1.69 -10.87
C ASN A 316 -14.58 2.28 -11.71
N GLY A 317 -14.81 1.71 -12.92
CA GLY A 317 -15.80 2.24 -13.86
C GLY A 317 -15.47 3.67 -14.30
N MET A 318 -16.23 4.63 -13.76
CA MET A 318 -16.11 6.06 -14.03
C MET A 318 -15.61 6.86 -12.81
N ARG A 319 -15.08 6.19 -11.77
CA ARG A 319 -14.62 6.81 -10.52
C ARG A 319 -13.17 6.45 -10.26
N LEU A 320 -12.35 7.47 -9.95
CA LEU A 320 -10.97 7.30 -9.53
C LEU A 320 -10.88 7.10 -8.02
N ASP A 321 -10.42 5.93 -7.61
CA ASP A 321 -10.06 5.63 -6.24
C ASP A 321 -8.55 5.82 -6.08
N LEU A 322 -8.17 6.98 -5.50
CA LEU A 322 -6.77 7.32 -5.27
C LEU A 322 -6.23 6.58 -4.04
N ASP A 323 -5.08 5.94 -4.19
CA ASP A 323 -4.36 5.32 -3.07
C ASP A 323 -3.55 6.39 -2.30
N LEU A 324 -4.24 7.11 -1.41
CA LEU A 324 -3.69 8.22 -0.61
C LEU A 324 -3.62 7.87 0.88
N LYS A 325 -3.36 6.63 1.25
CA LYS A 325 -3.30 6.23 2.66
C LYS A 325 -2.11 6.83 3.39
N SER A 326 -2.45 7.51 4.47
CA SER A 326 -1.71 8.03 5.65
C SER A 326 -0.50 8.96 5.45
N GLY A 327 -0.56 10.12 6.07
CA GLY A 327 0.59 10.99 6.39
C GLY A 327 0.68 12.33 5.64
N SER A 328 -0.14 12.59 4.64
CA SER A 328 -0.08 13.85 3.89
C SER A 328 -0.88 14.98 4.55
N LEU A 329 -0.35 16.20 4.51
CA LEU A 329 -1.08 17.41 4.89
C LEU A 329 -2.35 17.55 4.03
N LYS A 330 -3.48 17.94 4.64
CA LYS A 330 -4.78 18.06 3.95
C LYS A 330 -4.76 18.94 2.70
N THR A 331 -3.86 19.91 2.65
CA THR A 331 -3.63 20.82 1.50
C THR A 331 -3.02 20.08 0.31
N ASP A 332 -2.05 19.19 0.56
CA ASP A 332 -1.33 18.46 -0.48
C ASP A 332 -2.21 17.40 -1.13
N ILE A 333 -3.08 16.77 -0.32
CA ILE A 333 -4.08 15.81 -0.81
C ILE A 333 -5.06 16.47 -1.79
N LYS A 334 -5.50 17.70 -1.53
CA LYS A 334 -6.42 18.42 -2.43
C LYS A 334 -5.76 18.72 -3.78
N SER A 335 -4.52 19.19 -3.76
CA SER A 335 -3.74 19.49 -4.97
C SER A 335 -3.50 18.25 -5.79
N LEU A 336 -3.12 17.15 -5.14
CA LEU A 336 -2.89 15.84 -5.77
C LEU A 336 -4.17 15.28 -6.39
N LYS A 337 -5.30 15.34 -5.67
CA LYS A 337 -6.62 14.92 -6.19
C LYS A 337 -7.01 15.72 -7.42
N LYS A 338 -6.82 17.03 -7.39
CA LYS A 338 -7.13 17.91 -8.53
C LYS A 338 -6.28 17.56 -9.76
N ALA A 339 -4.97 17.37 -9.56
CA ALA A 339 -4.05 17.03 -10.63
C ALA A 339 -4.33 15.65 -11.24
N ALA A 340 -4.53 14.63 -10.41
CA ALA A 340 -4.86 13.28 -10.86
C ALA A 340 -6.19 13.27 -11.63
N ARG A 341 -7.20 14.00 -11.18
CA ARG A 341 -8.47 14.14 -11.87
C ARG A 341 -8.34 14.81 -13.24
N GLN A 342 -7.55 15.88 -13.35
CA GLN A 342 -7.28 16.51 -14.64
C GLN A 342 -6.60 15.54 -15.61
N ALA A 343 -5.64 14.77 -15.15
CA ALA A 343 -4.90 13.82 -15.96
C ALA A 343 -5.77 12.68 -16.50
N ILE A 344 -6.77 12.20 -15.74
CA ILE A 344 -7.66 11.11 -16.17
C ILE A 344 -8.89 11.59 -16.96
N ALA A 345 -9.17 12.89 -16.99
CA ALA A 345 -10.36 13.42 -17.66
C ALA A 345 -10.52 12.94 -19.13
N PRO A 346 -9.47 12.90 -19.98
CA PRO A 346 -9.58 12.38 -21.35
C PRO A 346 -10.02 10.90 -21.40
N GLU A 347 -9.52 10.07 -20.50
CA GLU A 347 -9.91 8.66 -20.43
C GLU A 347 -11.34 8.48 -19.94
N LEU A 348 -11.77 9.27 -18.96
CA LEU A 348 -13.16 9.27 -18.52
C LEU A 348 -14.13 9.67 -19.64
N MET A 349 -13.77 10.65 -20.45
CA MET A 349 -14.53 11.03 -21.67
C MET A 349 -14.57 9.88 -22.68
N ARG A 350 -13.45 9.19 -22.89
CA ARG A 350 -13.38 8.02 -23.77
C ARG A 350 -14.28 6.89 -23.26
N ARG A 351 -14.30 6.62 -21.97
CA ARG A 351 -15.17 5.62 -21.33
C ARG A 351 -16.64 6.04 -21.44
N ALA A 352 -16.97 7.30 -21.15
CA ALA A 352 -18.33 7.82 -21.33
C ALA A 352 -18.85 7.59 -22.74
N ASN A 353 -18.03 7.89 -23.77
CA ASN A 353 -18.38 7.64 -25.15
C ASN A 353 -18.58 6.14 -25.48
N LYS A 354 -17.77 5.25 -24.91
CA LYS A 354 -17.97 3.80 -25.04
C LYS A 354 -19.27 3.34 -24.39
N ILE A 355 -19.59 3.84 -23.20
CA ILE A 355 -20.84 3.54 -22.48
C ILE A 355 -22.05 4.02 -23.30
N MET A 356 -21.99 5.23 -23.87
CA MET A 356 -23.07 5.77 -24.69
C MET A 356 -23.31 4.94 -25.96
N ARG A 357 -22.27 4.37 -26.56
CA ARG A 357 -22.37 3.50 -27.76
C ARG A 357 -22.79 2.07 -27.45
N SER A 358 -22.61 1.60 -26.23
CA SER A 358 -23.02 0.24 -25.81
C SER A 358 -24.54 0.13 -25.85
N GLU A 359 -25.09 -0.91 -26.51
CA GLU A 359 -26.53 -1.15 -26.55
C GLU A 359 -27.05 -1.85 -25.29
N VAL A 360 -26.20 -2.55 -24.56
CA VAL A 360 -26.58 -3.37 -23.41
C VAL A 360 -26.52 -2.55 -22.15
N LEU A 361 -27.67 -2.50 -21.44
CA LEU A 361 -27.76 -1.91 -20.09
C LEU A 361 -27.96 -3.06 -19.07
N ARG A 362 -26.97 -3.29 -18.22
CA ARG A 362 -27.03 -4.30 -17.17
C ARG A 362 -27.47 -3.65 -15.87
N LEU A 363 -28.73 -3.91 -15.47
CA LEU A 363 -29.28 -3.54 -14.18
C LEU A 363 -29.19 -4.75 -13.23
N ASP A 364 -28.52 -4.59 -12.09
CA ASP A 364 -28.34 -5.66 -11.11
C ASP A 364 -29.37 -5.60 -9.97
N ASP A 365 -29.35 -6.60 -9.09
CA ASP A 365 -30.32 -6.74 -7.99
C ASP A 365 -30.12 -5.69 -6.88
N ASP A 366 -28.96 -5.04 -6.83
CA ASP A 366 -28.64 -3.92 -5.95
C ASP A 366 -29.07 -2.54 -6.48
N GLN A 367 -29.93 -2.53 -7.52
CA GLN A 367 -30.47 -1.35 -8.22
C GLN A 367 -29.40 -0.47 -8.88
N LYS A 368 -28.21 -1.02 -9.14
CA LYS A 368 -27.13 -0.33 -9.86
C LYS A 368 -27.05 -0.75 -11.32
N ILE A 369 -26.62 0.20 -12.12
CA ILE A 369 -26.32 -0.03 -13.54
C ILE A 369 -24.83 -0.26 -13.66
N TYR A 370 -24.46 -1.38 -14.25
CA TYR A 370 -23.08 -1.81 -14.44
C TYR A 370 -22.62 -1.63 -15.87
N TRP A 371 -21.38 -1.20 -16.01
CA TRP A 371 -20.62 -1.27 -17.26
C TRP A 371 -19.40 -2.13 -17.02
N MET A 372 -19.29 -3.25 -17.76
CA MET A 372 -18.40 -4.35 -17.42
C MET A 372 -18.65 -4.79 -15.95
N ASP A 373 -17.64 -4.77 -15.10
CA ASP A 373 -17.75 -5.21 -13.70
C ASP A 373 -17.86 -4.06 -12.69
N SER A 374 -18.03 -2.83 -13.16
CA SER A 374 -18.07 -1.64 -12.30
C SER A 374 -19.41 -0.91 -12.36
N PRO A 375 -19.96 -0.45 -11.21
CA PRO A 375 -21.17 0.33 -11.18
C PRO A 375 -20.90 1.75 -11.70
N ILE A 376 -21.79 2.23 -12.61
CA ILE A 376 -21.70 3.56 -13.22
C ILE A 376 -22.86 4.48 -12.86
N ALA A 377 -23.96 3.92 -12.39
CA ALA A 377 -25.13 4.67 -11.93
C ALA A 377 -25.97 3.81 -10.98
N TYR A 378 -26.84 4.45 -10.22
CA TYR A 378 -27.85 3.77 -9.41
C TYR A 378 -29.24 4.40 -9.60
N LEU A 379 -30.28 3.61 -9.32
CA LEU A 379 -31.65 4.07 -9.39
C LEU A 379 -32.09 4.63 -8.04
N ALA A 380 -32.66 5.85 -8.06
CA ALA A 380 -33.26 6.52 -6.92
C ALA A 380 -34.77 6.69 -7.14
N LYS A 381 -35.52 6.99 -6.07
CA LYS A 381 -36.95 7.28 -6.15
C LYS A 381 -37.21 8.46 -7.08
N GLY A 382 -38.03 8.24 -8.10
CA GLY A 382 -38.48 9.25 -9.06
C GLY A 382 -39.98 9.55 -8.91
N ARG A 383 -40.68 9.75 -10.02
CA ARG A 383 -42.11 10.06 -10.02
C ARG A 383 -42.96 8.85 -9.62
N ASP A 384 -42.68 7.69 -10.14
CA ASP A 384 -43.31 6.41 -9.84
C ASP A 384 -42.29 5.27 -10.14
N TYR A 385 -42.64 4.03 -9.80
CA TYR A 385 -41.70 2.89 -9.93
C TYR A 385 -41.34 2.53 -11.38
N LEU A 386 -42.08 2.97 -12.40
CA LEU A 386 -41.70 2.85 -13.80
C LEU A 386 -40.85 4.03 -14.30
N ASN A 387 -40.79 5.11 -13.54
CA ASN A 387 -40.01 6.31 -13.84
C ASN A 387 -39.01 6.62 -12.69
N PRO A 388 -38.08 5.71 -12.39
CA PRO A 388 -37.04 5.97 -11.38
C PRO A 388 -36.12 7.08 -11.86
N LYS A 389 -35.54 7.81 -10.90
CA LYS A 389 -34.49 8.80 -11.18
C LYS A 389 -33.16 8.09 -11.28
N LEU A 390 -32.35 8.44 -12.27
CA LEU A 390 -31.01 7.90 -12.42
C LEU A 390 -29.97 8.86 -11.82
N GLU A 391 -29.11 8.35 -10.94
CA GLU A 391 -28.00 9.08 -10.38
C GLU A 391 -26.68 8.45 -10.78
N LEU A 392 -25.78 9.26 -11.37
CA LEU A 392 -24.51 8.81 -11.88
C LEU A 392 -23.47 8.61 -10.79
N LEU A 393 -22.71 7.53 -10.85
CA LEU A 393 -21.53 7.25 -10.05
C LEU A 393 -20.27 7.58 -10.88
N VAL A 394 -20.04 8.86 -11.08
CA VAL A 394 -18.92 9.37 -11.90
C VAL A 394 -18.04 10.31 -11.12
N ASP A 395 -16.77 10.39 -11.50
CA ASP A 395 -15.82 11.32 -10.89
C ASP A 395 -16.12 12.78 -11.26
N GLU A 396 -15.74 13.70 -10.39
CA GLU A 396 -15.87 15.15 -10.61
C GLU A 396 -14.98 15.67 -11.75
N ALA A 397 -14.06 14.83 -12.24
CA ALA A 397 -13.17 15.17 -13.36
C ALA A 397 -13.89 15.23 -14.72
N ILE A 398 -15.12 14.71 -14.81
CA ILE A 398 -15.91 14.74 -16.03
C ILE A 398 -16.57 16.12 -16.15
N ASP A 399 -16.49 16.70 -17.34
CA ASP A 399 -17.18 17.94 -17.65
C ASP A 399 -18.71 17.80 -17.58
N LEU A 400 -19.38 18.87 -17.23
CA LEU A 400 -20.83 18.89 -17.03
C LEU A 400 -21.59 18.46 -18.30
N GLU A 401 -21.11 18.88 -19.47
CA GLU A 401 -21.75 18.55 -20.75
C GLU A 401 -21.72 17.02 -21.02
N THR A 402 -20.56 16.38 -20.85
CA THR A 402 -20.41 14.93 -21.00
C THR A 402 -21.22 14.17 -19.95
N LYS A 403 -21.27 14.66 -18.72
CA LYS A 403 -22.06 14.09 -17.63
C LYS A 403 -23.55 14.12 -17.95
N ASP A 404 -24.06 15.24 -18.44
CA ASP A 404 -25.47 15.39 -18.80
C ASP A 404 -25.83 14.54 -20.03
N LYS A 405 -24.96 14.49 -21.05
CA LYS A 405 -25.13 13.60 -22.21
C LYS A 405 -25.17 12.13 -21.81
N LEU A 406 -24.26 11.71 -20.92
CA LEU A 406 -24.21 10.34 -20.42
C LEU A 406 -25.49 10.00 -19.63
N LYS A 407 -25.92 10.89 -18.75
CA LYS A 407 -27.14 10.74 -17.97
C LYS A 407 -28.37 10.58 -18.88
N LEU A 408 -28.54 11.50 -19.81
CA LEU A 408 -29.66 11.47 -20.75
C LEU A 408 -29.68 10.19 -21.62
N ASN A 409 -28.48 9.72 -22.03
CA ASN A 409 -28.35 8.48 -22.80
C ASN A 409 -28.77 7.26 -21.98
N LEU A 410 -28.30 7.16 -20.71
CA LEU A 410 -28.66 6.06 -19.82
C LEU A 410 -30.14 6.11 -19.42
N GLU A 411 -30.71 7.28 -19.18
CA GLU A 411 -32.15 7.46 -18.96
C GLU A 411 -32.97 7.00 -20.15
N LYS A 412 -32.57 7.35 -21.39
CA LYS A 412 -33.24 6.87 -22.63
C LYS A 412 -33.16 5.36 -22.73
N LYS A 413 -32.01 4.74 -22.52
CA LYS A 413 -31.84 3.28 -22.56
C LYS A 413 -32.68 2.59 -21.50
N LEU A 414 -32.70 3.11 -20.27
CA LEU A 414 -33.54 2.59 -19.20
C LEU A 414 -35.03 2.69 -19.54
N HIS A 415 -35.46 3.83 -20.08
CA HIS A 415 -36.84 4.01 -20.52
C HIS A 415 -37.21 3.07 -21.66
N THR A 416 -36.31 2.83 -22.62
CA THR A 416 -36.51 1.86 -23.68
C THR A 416 -36.64 0.44 -23.13
N LEU A 417 -35.77 0.04 -22.21
CA LEU A 417 -35.84 -1.26 -21.52
C LEU A 417 -37.16 -1.43 -20.76
N ILE A 418 -37.58 -0.44 -20.01
CA ILE A 418 -38.85 -0.45 -19.25
C ILE A 418 -40.05 -0.52 -20.24
N SER A 419 -40.01 0.26 -21.32
CA SER A 419 -41.07 0.30 -22.31
C SER A 419 -41.20 -1.00 -23.14
N SER A 420 -40.09 -1.70 -23.38
CA SER A 420 -40.09 -2.99 -24.10
C SER A 420 -40.52 -4.14 -23.20
N GLU A 421 -39.91 -4.28 -22.02
CA GLU A 421 -40.17 -5.42 -21.12
C GLU A 421 -41.50 -5.26 -20.34
N LEU A 422 -41.87 -4.02 -19.97
CA LEU A 422 -43.06 -3.71 -19.18
C LEU A 422 -44.13 -2.94 -19.97
N HIS A 423 -44.17 -3.19 -21.29
CA HIS A 423 -45.05 -2.50 -22.23
C HIS A 423 -46.50 -2.38 -21.73
N ASP A 424 -47.09 -3.47 -21.26
CA ASP A 424 -48.52 -3.47 -20.85
C ASP A 424 -48.72 -2.58 -19.61
N LEU A 425 -47.79 -2.56 -18.64
CA LEU A 425 -47.86 -1.67 -17.48
C LEU A 425 -47.70 -0.20 -17.86
N VAL A 426 -46.75 0.09 -18.76
CA VAL A 426 -46.54 1.46 -19.28
C VAL A 426 -47.79 1.95 -20.02
N ASN A 427 -48.45 1.09 -20.76
CA ASN A 427 -49.69 1.44 -21.45
C ASN A 427 -50.84 1.68 -20.49
N LEU A 428 -50.96 0.90 -19.40
CA LEU A 428 -51.99 1.16 -18.38
C LEU A 428 -51.87 2.55 -17.77
N SER A 429 -50.64 3.02 -17.55
CA SER A 429 -50.40 4.35 -16.98
C SER A 429 -50.73 5.50 -17.91
N LYS A 430 -50.68 5.28 -19.22
CA LYS A 430 -50.92 6.29 -20.29
C LYS A 430 -52.33 6.28 -20.85
N SER A 431 -53.10 5.20 -20.63
CA SER A 431 -54.38 5.00 -21.29
C SER A 431 -55.50 5.84 -20.65
N LYS A 432 -56.19 6.62 -21.49
CA LYS A 432 -57.36 7.42 -21.08
C LYS A 432 -58.63 6.65 -21.38
N TYR A 433 -59.15 5.90 -20.41
CA TYR A 433 -60.43 5.20 -20.56
C TYR A 433 -61.60 6.13 -20.19
N LYS A 434 -62.70 6.08 -20.94
CA LYS A 434 -63.91 6.87 -20.72
C LYS A 434 -64.66 6.39 -19.45
N ASN A 435 -64.70 5.08 -19.21
CA ASN A 435 -65.40 4.50 -18.08
C ASN A 435 -64.56 4.60 -16.80
N ASN A 436 -65.13 5.14 -15.72
CA ASN A 436 -64.50 5.33 -14.42
C ASN A 436 -64.09 4.00 -13.77
N TYR A 437 -64.86 2.93 -13.91
CA TYR A 437 -64.56 1.62 -13.35
C TYR A 437 -63.36 0.95 -14.05
N VAL A 438 -63.27 1.10 -15.36
CA VAL A 438 -62.11 0.62 -16.14
C VAL A 438 -60.84 1.38 -15.72
N ARG A 439 -60.96 2.70 -15.56
CA ARG A 439 -59.87 3.55 -15.08
C ARG A 439 -59.39 3.15 -13.69
N ALA A 440 -60.32 2.91 -12.76
CA ALA A 440 -60.02 2.45 -11.40
C ALA A 440 -59.33 1.08 -11.41
N LEU A 441 -59.80 0.15 -12.24
CA LEU A 441 -59.15 -1.16 -12.43
C LEU A 441 -57.71 -1.03 -12.94
N CYS A 442 -57.50 -0.21 -13.94
CA CYS A 442 -56.17 0.01 -14.52
C CYS A 442 -55.21 0.67 -13.50
N TYR A 443 -55.70 1.65 -12.74
CA TYR A 443 -54.96 2.31 -11.67
C TYR A 443 -54.57 1.34 -10.56
N GLN A 444 -55.52 0.52 -10.09
CA GLN A 444 -55.22 -0.49 -9.06
C GLN A 444 -54.28 -1.59 -9.53
N LEU A 445 -54.35 -2.00 -10.83
CA LEU A 445 -53.38 -2.91 -11.41
C LEU A 445 -51.99 -2.28 -11.50
N PHE A 446 -51.92 -1.02 -11.85
CA PHE A 446 -50.67 -0.27 -11.87
C PHE A 446 -50.05 -0.19 -10.46
N GLU A 447 -50.82 0.22 -9.45
CA GLU A 447 -50.36 0.32 -8.06
C GLU A 447 -49.94 -1.03 -7.44
N ASN A 448 -50.53 -2.14 -7.89
CA ASN A 448 -50.19 -3.49 -7.45
C ASN A 448 -49.26 -4.21 -8.43
N ASN A 449 -48.41 -3.46 -9.15
CA ASN A 449 -47.39 -4.00 -10.04
C ASN A 449 -47.91 -5.05 -11.05
N GLY A 450 -49.09 -4.85 -11.58
CA GLY A 450 -49.70 -5.66 -12.65
C GLY A 450 -50.44 -6.93 -12.23
N VAL A 451 -50.59 -7.19 -10.93
CA VAL A 451 -51.32 -8.36 -10.40
C VAL A 451 -52.09 -7.95 -9.17
N ILE A 452 -53.39 -8.24 -9.12
CA ILE A 452 -54.26 -7.95 -7.96
C ILE A 452 -55.22 -9.12 -7.66
N LYS A 453 -55.50 -9.36 -6.40
CA LYS A 453 -56.49 -10.35 -5.97
C LYS A 453 -57.88 -9.87 -6.35
N ARG A 454 -58.66 -10.72 -7.03
CA ARG A 454 -60.03 -10.41 -7.52
C ARG A 454 -60.96 -9.97 -6.42
N GLU A 455 -60.79 -10.51 -5.20
CA GLU A 455 -61.61 -10.16 -4.01
C GLU A 455 -61.54 -8.65 -3.71
N LYS A 456 -60.39 -8.03 -3.81
CA LYS A 456 -60.19 -6.61 -3.51
C LYS A 456 -60.92 -5.65 -4.46
N ILE A 457 -61.31 -6.10 -5.66
CA ILE A 457 -61.92 -5.25 -6.70
C ILE A 457 -63.19 -5.84 -7.27
N GLN A 458 -63.84 -6.70 -6.50
CA GLN A 458 -65.06 -7.42 -6.96
C GLN A 458 -66.20 -6.47 -7.31
N GLN A 459 -66.38 -5.38 -6.57
CA GLN A 459 -67.40 -4.35 -6.85
C GLN A 459 -67.09 -3.60 -8.17
N THR A 460 -65.87 -3.25 -8.40
CA THR A 460 -65.42 -2.58 -9.64
C THR A 460 -65.70 -3.46 -10.85
N ILE A 461 -65.47 -4.77 -10.76
CA ILE A 461 -65.66 -5.72 -11.86
C ILE A 461 -67.14 -5.93 -12.18
N LYS A 462 -68.03 -5.96 -11.18
CA LYS A 462 -69.49 -6.13 -11.37
C LYS A 462 -70.10 -4.99 -12.20
N ASN A 463 -69.53 -3.79 -12.10
CA ASN A 463 -70.05 -2.58 -12.75
C ASN A 463 -69.41 -2.32 -14.15
N ILE A 464 -68.61 -3.25 -14.66
CA ILE A 464 -67.97 -3.16 -15.98
C ILE A 464 -68.92 -3.75 -17.05
N SER A 465 -69.27 -2.96 -18.07
CA SER A 465 -70.14 -3.35 -19.16
C SER A 465 -69.52 -4.43 -20.06
N LYS A 466 -70.34 -5.09 -20.90
CA LYS A 466 -69.84 -6.08 -21.88
C LYS A 466 -68.84 -5.46 -22.91
N GLU A 467 -69.06 -4.22 -23.31
CA GLU A 467 -68.22 -3.46 -24.25
C GLU A 467 -66.87 -3.09 -23.61
N ASP A 468 -66.90 -2.68 -22.37
CA ASP A 468 -65.69 -2.36 -21.58
C ASP A 468 -64.83 -3.59 -21.34
N ARG A 469 -65.42 -4.79 -21.22
CA ARG A 469 -64.61 -6.05 -21.12
C ARG A 469 -63.80 -6.33 -22.38
N THR A 470 -64.28 -5.90 -23.55
CA THR A 470 -63.55 -6.00 -24.81
C THR A 470 -62.35 -5.03 -24.82
N SER A 471 -62.55 -3.83 -24.29
CA SER A 471 -61.49 -2.83 -24.14
C SER A 471 -60.42 -3.28 -23.11
N ILE A 472 -60.82 -3.91 -22.01
CA ILE A 472 -59.94 -4.50 -21.00
C ILE A 472 -59.07 -5.63 -21.61
N ARG A 473 -59.68 -6.51 -22.43
CA ARG A 473 -58.95 -7.57 -23.14
C ARG A 473 -57.95 -7.01 -24.14
N LYS A 474 -58.33 -5.96 -24.90
CA LYS A 474 -57.43 -5.25 -25.83
C LYS A 474 -56.27 -4.59 -25.09
N ALA A 475 -56.46 -4.15 -23.86
CA ALA A 475 -55.41 -3.63 -22.97
C ALA A 475 -54.48 -4.72 -22.40
N GLY A 476 -54.69 -5.99 -22.73
CA GLY A 476 -53.89 -7.10 -22.27
C GLY A 476 -54.24 -7.62 -20.87
N ILE A 477 -55.29 -7.08 -20.22
CA ILE A 477 -55.69 -7.48 -18.87
C ILE A 477 -56.51 -8.79 -18.94
N LYS A 478 -56.09 -9.76 -18.13
CA LYS A 478 -56.77 -11.05 -17.98
C LYS A 478 -57.46 -11.14 -16.63
N ILE A 479 -58.76 -11.42 -16.65
CA ILE A 479 -59.57 -11.61 -15.43
C ILE A 479 -59.63 -13.11 -15.18
N GLY A 480 -58.88 -13.57 -14.22
CA GLY A 480 -58.86 -14.96 -13.76
C GLY A 480 -59.87 -15.25 -12.64
N ARG A 481 -59.85 -16.51 -12.15
CA ARG A 481 -60.74 -16.94 -11.06
C ARG A 481 -60.40 -16.26 -9.72
N TYR A 482 -59.08 -16.16 -9.41
CA TYR A 482 -58.57 -15.61 -8.14
C TYR A 482 -57.86 -14.28 -8.31
N HIS A 483 -57.22 -14.04 -9.46
CA HIS A 483 -56.42 -12.85 -9.71
C HIS A 483 -56.80 -12.20 -11.03
N ILE A 484 -56.54 -10.91 -11.10
CA ILE A 484 -56.54 -10.14 -12.33
C ILE A 484 -55.11 -9.73 -12.58
N PHE A 485 -54.62 -9.94 -13.79
CA PHE A 485 -53.20 -9.80 -14.10
C PHE A 485 -52.94 -9.51 -15.58
N LEU A 486 -51.73 -9.05 -15.85
CA LEU A 486 -51.18 -8.87 -17.16
C LEU A 486 -50.29 -10.08 -17.52
N PRO A 487 -50.66 -10.97 -18.44
CA PRO A 487 -49.90 -12.21 -18.76
C PRO A 487 -48.44 -11.98 -19.13
N ARG A 488 -48.16 -10.90 -19.90
CA ARG A 488 -46.78 -10.58 -20.29
C ARG A 488 -45.88 -10.22 -19.11
N MET A 489 -46.46 -9.70 -18.01
CA MET A 489 -45.73 -9.35 -16.80
C MET A 489 -45.29 -10.56 -15.95
N LEU A 490 -45.75 -11.75 -16.32
CA LEU A 490 -45.34 -13.02 -15.68
C LEU A 490 -44.14 -13.68 -16.34
N LYS A 491 -43.62 -13.11 -17.44
CA LYS A 491 -42.40 -13.59 -18.09
C LYS A 491 -41.18 -13.32 -17.17
N PRO A 492 -40.16 -14.20 -17.16
CA PRO A 492 -39.01 -14.07 -16.27
C PRO A 492 -38.32 -12.70 -16.30
N ASN A 493 -38.06 -12.16 -17.50
CA ASN A 493 -37.43 -10.84 -17.65
C ASN A 493 -38.29 -9.71 -17.08
N ALA A 494 -39.61 -9.73 -17.37
CA ALA A 494 -40.55 -8.75 -16.85
C ALA A 494 -40.69 -8.83 -15.32
N VAL A 495 -40.73 -10.04 -14.77
CA VAL A 495 -40.74 -10.26 -13.31
C VAL A 495 -39.47 -9.72 -12.66
N SER A 496 -38.30 -10.10 -13.18
CA SER A 496 -37.01 -9.61 -12.67
C SER A 496 -36.94 -8.09 -12.69
N LEU A 497 -37.27 -7.45 -13.82
CA LEU A 497 -37.23 -6.00 -13.93
C LEU A 497 -38.23 -5.31 -13.01
N ARG A 498 -39.44 -5.82 -12.87
CA ARG A 498 -40.46 -5.28 -11.97
C ARG A 498 -40.02 -5.33 -10.51
N VAL A 499 -39.43 -6.44 -10.07
CA VAL A 499 -38.93 -6.61 -8.70
C VAL A 499 -37.80 -5.60 -8.44
N LYS A 500 -36.85 -5.44 -9.37
CA LYS A 500 -35.76 -4.48 -9.23
C LYS A 500 -36.26 -3.04 -9.11
N LEU A 501 -37.22 -2.64 -9.96
CA LEU A 501 -37.81 -1.30 -9.93
C LEU A 501 -38.67 -1.09 -8.69
N TRP A 502 -39.40 -2.11 -8.26
CA TRP A 502 -40.23 -2.05 -7.04
C TRP A 502 -39.41 -1.84 -5.79
N LYS A 503 -38.27 -2.54 -5.64
CA LYS A 503 -37.33 -2.42 -4.52
C LYS A 503 -36.77 -1.00 -4.37
N VAL A 504 -36.65 -0.22 -5.42
CA VAL A 504 -36.22 1.20 -5.34
C VAL A 504 -37.20 2.03 -4.52
N TYR A 505 -38.52 1.71 -4.59
CA TYR A 505 -39.57 2.46 -3.93
C TYR A 505 -39.96 1.87 -2.58
N TYR A 506 -39.94 0.55 -2.50
CA TYR A 506 -40.43 -0.22 -1.34
C TYR A 506 -39.36 -1.24 -0.92
N PRO A 507 -38.26 -0.79 -0.34
CA PRO A 507 -37.12 -1.68 -0.01
C PRO A 507 -37.46 -2.75 1.03
N GLU A 508 -38.44 -2.50 1.89
CA GLU A 508 -38.90 -3.42 2.95
C GLU A 508 -40.07 -4.33 2.53
N ASP A 509 -40.60 -4.14 1.34
CA ASP A 509 -41.75 -4.94 0.87
C ASP A 509 -41.30 -6.28 0.29
N THR A 510 -41.40 -7.34 1.10
CA THR A 510 -41.06 -8.71 0.72
C THR A 510 -42.14 -9.44 -0.11
N LYS A 511 -43.25 -8.80 -0.43
CA LYS A 511 -44.38 -9.44 -1.14
C LYS A 511 -44.06 -9.90 -2.57
N TYR A 512 -42.96 -9.44 -3.14
CA TYR A 512 -42.56 -9.70 -4.53
C TYR A 512 -41.16 -10.32 -4.66
N ILE A 513 -40.61 -10.83 -3.54
CA ILE A 513 -39.32 -11.57 -3.54
C ILE A 513 -39.57 -13.06 -3.73
#